data_0beae0a054b12495d3a88a9d0aa4d6bd
#
_entry.id   0beae0a054b12495d3a88a9d0aa4d6bd
#
_cell.length_a   1.000
_cell.length_b   1.000
_cell.length_c   1.000
_cell.angle_alpha   90.00
_cell.angle_beta   90.00
_cell.angle_gamma   90.00
#
_symmetry.space_group_name_H-M   'P 1'
#
loop_
_entity.id
_entity.type
_entity.pdbx_description
1 polymer ?
#
loop_
_entity_poly.entity_id
_entity_poly.type
_entity_poly.pdbx_seq_one_letter_code
_entity_poly.pdbx_strand_id
1 'polypeptide(L)'
;MRGSLRHPQLVSRICIGVLVTILFVLPILYVLMIAFESPKHFLNSPLTPGSVIASNFSQAWSQADLGVQLLNTILYSVVASALSTFLGLLIAFPIARRLLRGHSLLYTFMFVGLFLPFSVIPLFAEARMLSLYNNRPGYILLHVEPGLPLAVILLVAAISSIPAELDEAAWMEGSGYLSYLTRVVVPLIRPALLIAFLYGLLNVWNDIIGPVVLLTNPSLFPVTRGIYNFFGADESKWTLLAAGIVIASLPVVILFAACQRQINQASLVGSVKG
;
A
#
# COMPACT_ATOMS: atom_id res chain seq x y z
N MET A 1 -24.02 43.33 -14.09
CA MET A 1 -22.69 43.02 -14.62
C MET A 1 -21.94 41.97 -13.76
N ARG A 2 -22.38 40.66 -13.79
CA ARG A 2 -21.74 39.59 -12.98
C ARG A 2 -21.43 38.33 -13.84
N GLY A 3 -21.31 38.45 -15.15
CA GLY A 3 -21.19 37.30 -16.09
C GLY A 3 -19.82 37.03 -16.69
N SER A 4 -18.83 37.93 -16.62
CA SER A 4 -17.60 37.83 -17.44
C SER A 4 -16.36 37.26 -16.74
N LEU A 5 -16.40 37.04 -15.42
CA LEU A 5 -15.24 36.54 -14.66
C LEU A 5 -15.18 35.00 -14.52
N ARG A 6 -16.19 34.28 -14.99
CA ARG A 6 -16.25 32.79 -14.87
C ARG A 6 -15.45 32.05 -15.96
N HIS A 7 -15.27 32.64 -17.14
CA HIS A 7 -14.62 31.98 -18.28
C HIS A 7 -13.13 31.69 -18.09
N PRO A 8 -12.27 32.63 -17.64
CA PRO A 8 -10.84 32.37 -17.50
C PRO A 8 -10.54 31.33 -16.41
N GLN A 9 -11.34 31.31 -15.32
CA GLN A 9 -11.20 30.31 -14.26
C GLN A 9 -11.62 28.90 -14.72
N LEU A 10 -12.62 28.79 -15.59
CA LEU A 10 -13.06 27.52 -16.16
C LEU A 10 -12.00 26.98 -17.12
N VAL A 11 -11.47 27.82 -18.01
CA VAL A 11 -10.40 27.44 -18.93
C VAL A 11 -9.14 26.99 -18.19
N SER A 12 -8.70 27.72 -17.15
CA SER A 12 -7.53 27.31 -16.37
C SER A 12 -7.75 25.97 -15.63
N ARG A 13 -8.94 25.73 -15.09
CA ARG A 13 -9.27 24.45 -14.44
C ARG A 13 -9.27 23.28 -15.43
N ILE A 14 -9.81 23.50 -16.63
CA ILE A 14 -9.78 22.48 -17.69
C ILE A 14 -8.35 22.22 -18.14
N CYS A 15 -7.53 23.25 -18.39
CA CYS A 15 -6.13 23.09 -18.77
C CYS A 15 -5.32 22.35 -17.71
N ILE A 16 -5.51 22.69 -16.42
CA ILE A 16 -4.85 21.99 -15.31
C ILE A 16 -5.33 20.54 -15.24
N GLY A 17 -6.63 20.28 -15.36
CA GLY A 17 -7.19 18.93 -15.35
C GLY A 17 -6.64 18.07 -16.50
N VAL A 18 -6.58 18.60 -17.71
CA VAL A 18 -6.00 17.92 -18.87
C VAL A 18 -4.52 17.66 -18.67
N LEU A 19 -3.75 18.64 -18.20
CA LEU A 19 -2.31 18.50 -17.93
C LEU A 19 -2.05 17.41 -16.90
N VAL A 20 -2.78 17.41 -15.78
CA VAL A 20 -2.68 16.38 -14.74
C VAL A 20 -3.05 15.01 -15.29
N THR A 21 -4.15 14.91 -16.05
CA THR A 21 -4.56 13.65 -16.68
C THR A 21 -3.48 13.11 -17.61
N ILE A 22 -2.91 13.93 -18.48
CA ILE A 22 -1.82 13.53 -19.36
C ILE A 22 -0.62 13.05 -18.55
N LEU A 23 -0.19 13.81 -17.54
CA LEU A 23 0.99 13.49 -16.72
C LEU A 23 0.87 12.13 -16.01
N PHE A 24 -0.32 11.75 -15.53
CA PHE A 24 -0.53 10.49 -14.82
C PHE A 24 -0.91 9.32 -15.73
N VAL A 25 -1.66 9.57 -16.79
CA VAL A 25 -2.16 8.50 -17.69
C VAL A 25 -1.12 8.10 -18.73
N LEU A 26 -0.35 9.06 -19.23
CA LEU A 26 0.64 8.79 -20.28
C LEU A 26 1.70 7.75 -19.90
N PRO A 27 2.32 7.77 -18.69
CA PRO A 27 3.25 6.73 -18.28
C PRO A 27 2.61 5.33 -18.23
N ILE A 28 1.35 5.24 -17.79
CA ILE A 28 0.63 3.97 -17.71
C ILE A 28 0.37 3.42 -19.14
N LEU A 29 -0.08 4.27 -20.04
CA LEU A 29 -0.29 3.90 -21.45
C LEU A 29 1.03 3.50 -22.11
N TYR A 30 2.13 4.15 -21.79
CA TYR A 30 3.46 3.80 -22.29
C TYR A 30 3.89 2.42 -21.81
N VAL A 31 3.73 2.09 -20.53
CA VAL A 31 4.00 0.73 -20.01
C VAL A 31 3.12 -0.31 -20.69
N LEU A 32 1.83 0.00 -20.90
CA LEU A 32 0.92 -0.87 -21.66
C LEU A 32 1.39 -1.07 -23.11
N MET A 33 1.82 -0.02 -23.78
CA MET A 33 2.37 -0.12 -25.13
C MET A 33 3.59 -1.05 -25.16
N ILE A 34 4.56 -0.85 -24.28
CA ILE A 34 5.77 -1.69 -24.19
C ILE A 34 5.39 -3.16 -23.93
N ALA A 35 4.40 -3.42 -23.07
CA ALA A 35 3.98 -4.79 -22.73
C ALA A 35 3.48 -5.57 -23.95
N PHE A 36 2.95 -4.91 -24.97
CA PHE A 36 2.50 -5.52 -26.24
C PHE A 36 3.51 -5.40 -27.37
N GLU A 37 4.70 -4.80 -27.14
CA GLU A 37 5.65 -4.52 -28.20
C GLU A 37 6.63 -5.68 -28.43
N SER A 38 7.18 -5.78 -29.66
CA SER A 38 8.26 -6.73 -29.92
C SER A 38 9.58 -6.23 -29.32
N PRO A 39 10.40 -7.13 -28.74
CA PRO A 39 11.70 -6.74 -28.17
C PRO A 39 12.60 -6.01 -29.17
N LYS A 40 12.63 -6.48 -30.42
CA LYS A 40 13.46 -5.89 -31.49
C LYS A 40 12.99 -4.50 -31.87
N HIS A 41 11.66 -4.29 -31.98
CA HIS A 41 11.13 -2.97 -32.33
C HIS A 41 11.35 -1.99 -31.19
N PHE A 42 11.07 -2.37 -29.94
CA PHE A 42 11.28 -1.53 -28.78
C PHE A 42 12.71 -1.01 -28.66
N LEU A 43 13.70 -1.87 -28.91
CA LEU A 43 15.13 -1.47 -28.86
C LEU A 43 15.51 -0.46 -29.95
N ASN A 44 14.90 -0.57 -31.14
CA ASN A 44 15.20 0.31 -32.26
C ASN A 44 14.37 1.60 -32.28
N SER A 45 13.13 1.53 -31.78
CA SER A 45 12.15 2.63 -31.87
C SER A 45 11.24 2.66 -30.65
N PRO A 46 11.78 3.00 -29.44
CA PRO A 46 11.05 2.83 -28.18
C PRO A 46 9.81 3.72 -28.02
N LEU A 47 9.70 4.80 -28.79
CA LEU A 47 8.59 5.77 -28.70
C LEU A 47 7.49 5.55 -29.75
N THR A 48 7.68 4.62 -30.68
CA THR A 48 6.69 4.36 -31.74
C THR A 48 6.06 2.98 -31.56
N PRO A 49 4.73 2.87 -31.66
CA PRO A 49 4.09 1.57 -31.58
C PRO A 49 4.44 0.73 -32.82
N GLY A 50 4.83 -0.50 -32.60
CA GLY A 50 5.11 -1.48 -33.65
C GLY A 50 4.05 -2.60 -33.71
N SER A 51 4.49 -3.84 -33.93
CA SER A 51 3.60 -4.99 -33.98
C SER A 51 3.11 -5.42 -32.61
N VAL A 52 1.80 -5.59 -32.44
CA VAL A 52 1.21 -6.05 -31.19
C VAL A 52 1.52 -7.51 -30.94
N ILE A 53 2.24 -7.83 -29.88
CA ILE A 53 2.64 -9.17 -29.47
C ILE A 53 2.08 -9.49 -28.07
N ALA A 54 1.01 -10.28 -28.01
CA ALA A 54 0.40 -10.71 -26.76
C ALA A 54 1.20 -11.81 -26.03
N SER A 55 2.11 -12.52 -26.71
CA SER A 55 2.90 -13.60 -26.11
C SER A 55 3.86 -13.13 -25.03
N ASN A 56 4.16 -11.83 -24.91
CA ASN A 56 4.95 -11.28 -23.81
C ASN A 56 4.31 -11.59 -22.43
N PHE A 57 2.99 -11.56 -22.35
CA PHE A 57 2.26 -11.86 -21.11
C PHE A 57 2.43 -13.34 -20.70
N SER A 58 2.27 -14.27 -21.63
CA SER A 58 2.47 -15.69 -21.35
C SER A 58 3.92 -16.03 -21.04
N GLN A 59 4.86 -15.38 -21.72
CA GLN A 59 6.29 -15.53 -21.45
C GLN A 59 6.68 -14.95 -20.07
N ALA A 60 6.19 -13.76 -19.72
CA ALA A 60 6.41 -13.16 -18.41
C ALA A 60 5.83 -14.06 -17.31
N TRP A 61 4.61 -14.57 -17.52
CA TRP A 61 3.94 -15.47 -16.59
C TRP A 61 4.75 -16.73 -16.29
N SER A 62 5.24 -17.41 -17.35
CA SER A 62 5.95 -18.67 -17.22
C SER A 62 7.41 -18.50 -16.77
N GLN A 63 8.14 -17.49 -17.28
CA GLN A 63 9.56 -17.30 -16.95
C GLN A 63 9.80 -16.81 -15.53
N ALA A 64 8.86 -16.08 -14.95
CA ALA A 64 8.96 -15.58 -13.58
C ALA A 64 8.08 -16.36 -12.58
N ASP A 65 7.40 -17.42 -12.98
CA ASP A 65 6.44 -18.15 -12.13
C ASP A 65 5.43 -17.22 -11.45
N LEU A 66 4.89 -16.23 -12.21
CA LEU A 66 4.07 -15.14 -11.65
C LEU A 66 2.86 -15.64 -10.85
N GLY A 67 2.33 -16.83 -11.15
CA GLY A 67 1.23 -17.42 -10.40
C GLY A 67 1.57 -17.65 -8.93
N VAL A 68 2.70 -18.31 -8.65
CA VAL A 68 3.18 -18.56 -7.27
C VAL A 68 3.55 -17.26 -6.59
N GLN A 69 4.23 -16.37 -7.33
CA GLN A 69 4.70 -15.11 -6.78
C GLN A 69 3.57 -14.12 -6.44
N LEU A 70 2.49 -14.08 -7.23
CA LEU A 70 1.28 -13.32 -6.92
C LEU A 70 0.60 -13.85 -5.66
N LEU A 71 0.48 -15.17 -5.52
CA LEU A 71 -0.07 -15.78 -4.30
C LEU A 71 0.77 -15.44 -3.07
N ASN A 72 2.11 -15.51 -3.18
CA ASN A 72 3.01 -15.10 -2.11
C ASN A 72 2.80 -13.60 -1.76
N THR A 73 2.72 -12.74 -2.78
CA THR A 73 2.52 -11.29 -2.56
C THR A 73 1.20 -11.01 -1.86
N ILE A 74 0.10 -11.65 -2.29
CA ILE A 74 -1.20 -11.53 -1.65
C ILE A 74 -1.12 -11.99 -0.19
N LEU A 75 -0.52 -13.15 0.05
CA LEU A 75 -0.34 -13.68 1.40
C LEU A 75 0.45 -12.71 2.30
N TYR A 76 1.61 -12.26 1.81
CA TYR A 76 2.50 -11.38 2.59
C TYR A 76 1.84 -10.03 2.86
N SER A 77 1.30 -9.39 1.83
CA SER A 77 0.71 -8.06 1.95
C SER A 77 -0.56 -8.06 2.81
N VAL A 78 -1.44 -9.05 2.63
CA VAL A 78 -2.67 -9.14 3.42
C VAL A 78 -2.38 -9.46 4.88
N VAL A 79 -1.53 -10.46 5.16
CA VAL A 79 -1.27 -10.87 6.54
C VAL A 79 -0.46 -9.82 7.29
N ALA A 80 0.62 -9.28 6.70
CA ALA A 80 1.43 -8.25 7.36
C ALA A 80 0.61 -6.98 7.63
N SER A 81 -0.18 -6.49 6.65
CA SER A 81 -1.00 -5.29 6.85
C SER A 81 -2.15 -5.50 7.83
N ALA A 82 -2.75 -6.70 7.86
CA ALA A 82 -3.78 -7.04 8.85
C ALA A 82 -3.20 -7.05 10.27
N LEU A 83 -2.03 -7.67 10.45
CA LEU A 83 -1.33 -7.68 11.74
C LEU A 83 -0.91 -6.28 12.16
N SER A 84 -0.33 -5.49 11.26
CA SER A 84 0.08 -4.11 11.53
C SER A 84 -1.13 -3.23 11.91
N THR A 85 -2.25 -3.33 11.18
CA THR A 85 -3.48 -2.59 11.49
C THR A 85 -4.09 -3.02 12.81
N PHE A 86 -4.11 -4.33 13.09
CA PHE A 86 -4.62 -4.87 14.34
C PHE A 86 -3.78 -4.43 15.54
N LEU A 87 -2.46 -4.56 15.48
CA LEU A 87 -1.56 -4.08 16.52
C LEU A 87 -1.64 -2.55 16.65
N GLY A 88 -1.74 -1.86 15.52
CA GLY A 88 -1.97 -0.41 15.48
C GLY A 88 -3.23 0.00 16.22
N LEU A 89 -4.34 -0.72 16.08
CA LEU A 89 -5.58 -0.48 16.82
C LEU A 89 -5.40 -0.68 18.33
N LEU A 90 -4.72 -1.76 18.74
CA LEU A 90 -4.48 -2.03 20.16
C LEU A 90 -3.60 -0.96 20.83
N ILE A 91 -2.67 -0.38 20.09
CA ILE A 91 -1.81 0.72 20.56
C ILE A 91 -2.54 2.06 20.49
N ALA A 92 -3.27 2.32 19.41
CA ALA A 92 -3.93 3.59 19.17
C ALA A 92 -5.04 3.89 20.17
N PHE A 93 -5.81 2.87 20.58
CA PHE A 93 -6.96 3.06 21.46
C PHE A 93 -6.54 3.64 22.83
N PRO A 94 -5.60 3.03 23.59
CA PRO A 94 -5.18 3.59 24.88
C PRO A 94 -4.46 4.94 24.75
N ILE A 95 -3.81 5.22 23.63
CA ILE A 95 -3.22 6.54 23.34
C ILE A 95 -4.32 7.58 23.15
N ALA A 96 -5.30 7.32 22.29
CA ALA A 96 -6.38 8.24 21.95
C ALA A 96 -7.25 8.59 23.17
N ARG A 97 -7.52 7.59 24.04
CA ARG A 97 -8.32 7.75 25.27
C ARG A 97 -7.47 8.11 26.50
N ARG A 98 -6.17 8.35 26.33
CA ARG A 98 -5.24 8.76 27.41
C ARG A 98 -5.23 7.81 28.60
N LEU A 99 -5.46 6.51 28.36
CA LEU A 99 -5.56 5.48 29.40
C LEU A 99 -4.20 5.15 30.03
N LEU A 100 -3.10 5.47 29.34
CA LEU A 100 -1.73 5.16 29.77
C LEU A 100 -1.02 6.42 30.27
N ARG A 101 -0.28 6.28 31.37
CA ARG A 101 0.72 7.28 31.74
C ARG A 101 1.82 7.28 30.68
N GLY A 102 2.10 8.44 30.05
CA GLY A 102 3.09 8.53 28.96
C GLY A 102 2.50 8.27 27.55
N HIS A 103 1.17 8.27 27.37
CA HIS A 103 0.50 8.19 26.06
C HIS A 103 1.09 9.17 25.03
N SER A 104 1.45 10.40 25.46
CA SER A 104 2.05 11.40 24.58
C SER A 104 3.45 10.99 24.12
N LEU A 105 4.27 10.41 24.98
CA LEU A 105 5.60 9.90 24.63
C LEU A 105 5.49 8.74 23.63
N LEU A 106 4.56 7.81 23.87
CA LEU A 106 4.32 6.68 22.98
C LEU A 106 3.83 7.15 21.60
N TYR A 107 2.92 8.14 21.57
CA TYR A 107 2.47 8.76 20.31
C TYR A 107 3.63 9.44 19.57
N THR A 108 4.45 10.21 20.29
CA THR A 108 5.63 10.87 19.71
C THR A 108 6.64 9.84 19.18
N PHE A 109 6.85 8.74 19.90
CA PHE A 109 7.71 7.66 19.42
C PHE A 109 7.21 7.05 18.10
N MET A 110 5.90 6.77 17.99
CA MET A 110 5.30 6.31 16.73
C MET A 110 5.44 7.35 15.61
N PHE A 111 5.24 8.64 15.95
CA PHE A 111 5.40 9.72 14.98
C PHE A 111 6.84 9.84 14.46
N VAL A 112 7.83 9.77 15.35
CA VAL A 112 9.25 9.77 14.96
C VAL A 112 9.60 8.54 14.11
N GLY A 113 9.00 7.38 14.40
CA GLY A 113 9.16 6.15 13.64
C GLY A 113 8.86 6.29 12.15
N LEU A 114 7.95 7.20 11.75
CA LEU A 114 7.66 7.47 10.33
C LEU A 114 8.84 8.09 9.57
N PHE A 115 9.74 8.77 10.27
CA PHE A 115 10.87 9.49 9.66
C PHE A 115 12.17 8.69 9.73
N LEU A 116 12.17 7.53 10.39
CA LEU A 116 13.35 6.67 10.41
C LEU A 116 13.60 6.08 9.03
N PRO A 117 14.81 6.23 8.49
CA PRO A 117 15.13 5.68 7.19
C PRO A 117 15.13 4.15 7.24
N PHE A 118 14.54 3.52 6.23
CA PHE A 118 14.64 2.07 6.06
C PHE A 118 16.11 1.66 5.94
N SER A 119 16.56 0.79 6.82
CA SER A 119 17.96 0.39 6.91
C SER A 119 18.12 -1.10 6.64
N VAL A 120 18.64 -1.43 5.46
CA VAL A 120 18.75 -2.82 4.96
C VAL A 120 19.68 -3.68 5.81
N ILE A 121 20.81 -3.10 6.27
CA ILE A 121 21.83 -3.86 7.02
C ILE A 121 21.31 -4.31 8.39
N PRO A 122 20.76 -3.43 9.24
CA PRO A 122 20.12 -3.85 10.48
C PRO A 122 18.99 -4.86 10.26
N LEU A 123 18.12 -4.65 9.27
CA LEU A 123 17.03 -5.57 8.95
C LEU A 123 17.54 -6.98 8.62
N PHE A 124 18.60 -7.08 7.82
CA PHE A 124 19.23 -8.38 7.51
C PHE A 124 19.83 -9.04 8.76
N ALA A 125 20.53 -8.26 9.60
CA ALA A 125 21.11 -8.76 10.85
C ALA A 125 20.00 -9.28 11.79
N GLU A 126 18.93 -8.51 11.99
CA GLU A 126 17.77 -8.89 12.78
C GLU A 126 17.11 -10.18 12.24
N ALA A 127 16.89 -10.27 10.94
CA ALA A 127 16.33 -11.46 10.31
C ALA A 127 17.17 -12.72 10.57
N ARG A 128 18.51 -12.57 10.55
CA ARG A 128 19.43 -13.68 10.84
C ARG A 128 19.44 -14.05 12.32
N MET A 129 19.49 -13.06 13.21
CA MET A 129 19.51 -13.27 14.67
C MET A 129 18.23 -13.94 15.18
N LEU A 130 17.07 -13.56 14.62
CA LEU A 130 15.76 -14.08 15.03
C LEU A 130 15.33 -15.34 14.25
N SER A 131 16.19 -15.88 13.38
CA SER A 131 15.85 -17.02 12.50
C SER A 131 14.66 -16.76 11.57
N LEU A 132 14.46 -15.51 11.21
CA LEU A 132 13.40 -15.02 10.32
C LEU A 132 13.84 -14.93 8.84
N TYR A 133 15.12 -15.22 8.56
CA TYR A 133 15.70 -15.16 7.22
C TYR A 133 15.19 -16.31 6.33
N ASN A 134 14.88 -15.99 5.09
CA ASN A 134 14.49 -16.92 4.03
C ASN A 134 13.31 -17.84 4.37
N ASN A 135 12.31 -17.30 5.06
CA ASN A 135 11.06 -18.01 5.35
C ASN A 135 9.85 -17.07 5.32
N ARG A 136 8.64 -17.63 5.07
CA ARG A 136 7.40 -16.86 4.96
C ARG A 136 7.02 -16.12 6.26
N PRO A 137 6.99 -16.78 7.43
CA PRO A 137 6.66 -16.09 8.67
C PRO A 137 7.60 -14.93 8.97
N GLY A 138 8.90 -15.12 8.73
CA GLY A 138 9.90 -14.08 8.92
C GLY A 138 9.66 -12.87 8.02
N TYR A 139 9.45 -13.11 6.72
CA TYR A 139 9.15 -12.02 5.78
C TYR A 139 7.90 -11.24 6.19
N ILE A 140 6.82 -11.93 6.61
CA ILE A 140 5.59 -11.30 7.10
C ILE A 140 5.87 -10.47 8.36
N LEU A 141 6.52 -11.03 9.37
CA LEU A 141 6.77 -10.34 10.66
C LEU A 141 7.63 -9.09 10.49
N LEU A 142 8.68 -9.17 9.67
CA LEU A 142 9.55 -8.03 9.38
C LEU A 142 8.84 -6.89 8.61
N HIS A 143 7.70 -7.18 7.98
CA HIS A 143 6.87 -6.17 7.29
C HIS A 143 5.72 -5.61 8.14
N VAL A 144 5.52 -6.12 9.36
CA VAL A 144 4.53 -5.55 10.30
C VAL A 144 5.01 -4.22 10.87
N GLU A 145 6.30 -4.14 11.22
CA GLU A 145 6.88 -2.97 11.88
C GLU A 145 6.78 -1.69 11.03
N PRO A 146 7.17 -1.65 9.75
CA PRO A 146 7.12 -0.41 8.95
C PRO A 146 5.71 0.17 8.76
N GLY A 147 4.69 -0.66 8.79
CA GLY A 147 3.30 -0.24 8.68
C GLY A 147 2.69 0.30 9.98
N LEU A 148 3.27 -0.08 11.13
CA LEU A 148 2.69 0.16 12.44
C LEU A 148 2.60 1.65 12.83
N PRO A 149 3.64 2.48 12.64
CA PRO A 149 3.59 3.89 13.04
C PRO A 149 2.46 4.66 12.37
N LEU A 150 2.29 4.51 11.07
CA LEU A 150 1.22 5.21 10.34
C LEU A 150 -0.16 4.68 10.73
N ALA A 151 -0.30 3.36 10.89
CA ALA A 151 -1.56 2.77 11.37
C ALA A 151 -1.96 3.37 12.73
N VAL A 152 -1.03 3.46 13.69
CA VAL A 152 -1.28 4.06 15.00
C VAL A 152 -1.73 5.52 14.86
N ILE A 153 -1.03 6.34 14.09
CA ILE A 153 -1.35 7.76 13.94
C ILE A 153 -2.73 7.98 13.33
N LEU A 154 -3.04 7.26 12.25
CA LEU A 154 -4.35 7.33 11.59
C LEU A 154 -5.48 6.90 12.54
N LEU A 155 -5.26 5.80 13.27
CA LEU A 155 -6.27 5.26 14.18
C LEU A 155 -6.42 6.12 15.44
N VAL A 156 -5.35 6.71 15.98
CA VAL A 156 -5.45 7.69 17.08
C VAL A 156 -6.32 8.88 16.67
N ALA A 157 -6.08 9.45 15.48
CA ALA A 157 -6.89 10.56 14.99
C ALA A 157 -8.37 10.17 14.83
N ALA A 158 -8.65 8.99 14.27
CA ALA A 158 -10.00 8.49 14.08
C ALA A 158 -10.72 8.22 15.41
N ILE A 159 -10.05 7.56 16.37
CA ILE A 159 -10.64 7.27 17.70
C ILE A 159 -10.86 8.56 18.49
N SER A 160 -9.93 9.52 18.42
CA SER A 160 -10.07 10.81 19.11
C SER A 160 -11.23 11.66 18.56
N SER A 161 -11.73 11.38 17.36
CA SER A 161 -12.90 12.05 16.79
C SER A 161 -14.24 11.51 17.32
N ILE A 162 -14.25 10.38 17.99
CA ILE A 162 -15.45 9.78 18.61
C ILE A 162 -15.73 10.55 19.91
N PRO A 163 -16.97 11.08 20.13
CA PRO A 163 -17.36 11.77 21.35
C PRO A 163 -17.14 10.91 22.60
N ALA A 164 -16.64 11.52 23.67
CA ALA A 164 -16.35 10.83 24.94
C ALA A 164 -17.61 10.33 25.65
N GLU A 165 -18.75 10.93 25.37
CA GLU A 165 -20.06 10.55 25.90
C GLU A 165 -20.44 9.11 25.53
N LEU A 166 -19.95 8.60 24.40
CA LEU A 166 -20.16 7.20 24.00
C LEU A 166 -19.34 6.24 24.88
N ASP A 167 -18.16 6.69 25.35
CA ASP A 167 -17.35 5.92 26.29
C ASP A 167 -18.09 5.81 27.63
N GLU A 168 -18.59 6.95 28.16
CA GLU A 168 -19.31 7.02 29.44
C GLU A 168 -20.59 6.15 29.40
N ALA A 169 -21.37 6.25 28.32
CA ALA A 169 -22.56 5.42 28.15
C ALA A 169 -22.25 3.91 28.17
N ALA A 170 -21.21 3.50 27.46
CA ALA A 170 -20.80 2.09 27.43
C ALA A 170 -20.31 1.57 28.80
N TRP A 171 -19.59 2.43 29.56
CA TRP A 171 -19.17 2.09 30.93
C TRP A 171 -20.37 1.97 31.89
N MET A 172 -21.38 2.85 31.76
CA MET A 172 -22.60 2.80 32.56
C MET A 172 -23.43 1.52 32.30
N GLU A 173 -23.38 1.00 31.06
CA GLU A 173 -23.99 -0.27 30.67
C GLU A 173 -23.16 -1.50 31.07
N GLY A 174 -22.03 -1.31 31.76
CA GLY A 174 -21.15 -2.41 32.19
C GLY A 174 -20.35 -3.06 31.07
N SER A 175 -20.16 -2.35 29.96
CA SER A 175 -19.38 -2.88 28.82
C SER A 175 -17.91 -3.01 29.19
N GLY A 176 -17.34 -4.20 29.06
CA GLY A 176 -15.89 -4.38 29.24
C GLY A 176 -15.10 -3.80 28.06
N TYR A 177 -13.80 -3.52 28.29
CA TYR A 177 -12.86 -2.93 27.31
C TYR A 177 -12.93 -3.54 25.91
N LEU A 178 -12.83 -4.86 25.80
CA LEU A 178 -12.83 -5.56 24.52
C LEU A 178 -14.20 -5.46 23.81
N SER A 179 -15.29 -5.51 24.59
CA SER A 179 -16.63 -5.37 24.06
C SER A 179 -16.86 -3.96 23.49
N TYR A 180 -16.43 -2.92 24.21
CA TYR A 180 -16.48 -1.54 23.76
C TYR A 180 -15.63 -1.33 22.49
N LEU A 181 -14.38 -1.81 22.49
CA LEU A 181 -13.48 -1.68 21.34
C LEU A 181 -14.09 -2.32 20.08
N THR A 182 -14.60 -3.55 20.20
CA THR A 182 -15.08 -4.31 19.04
C THR A 182 -16.47 -3.92 18.57
N ARG A 183 -17.38 -3.58 19.51
CA ARG A 183 -18.78 -3.34 19.19
C ARG A 183 -19.10 -1.85 18.94
N VAL A 184 -18.31 -0.95 19.48
CA VAL A 184 -18.54 0.52 19.35
C VAL A 184 -17.43 1.15 18.52
N VAL A 185 -16.17 1.07 18.96
CA VAL A 185 -15.07 1.80 18.34
C VAL A 185 -14.80 1.28 16.93
N VAL A 186 -14.55 -0.02 16.76
CA VAL A 186 -14.22 -0.62 15.44
C VAL A 186 -15.26 -0.32 14.37
N PRO A 187 -16.57 -0.46 14.60
CA PRO A 187 -17.58 -0.07 13.60
C PRO A 187 -17.53 1.40 13.19
N LEU A 188 -17.29 2.31 14.14
CA LEU A 188 -17.24 3.74 13.88
C LEU A 188 -16.00 4.16 13.09
N ILE A 189 -14.86 3.50 13.32
CA ILE A 189 -13.58 3.82 12.64
C ILE A 189 -13.28 2.89 11.46
N ARG A 190 -14.22 2.08 10.97
CA ARG A 190 -14.03 1.18 9.83
C ARG A 190 -13.34 1.83 8.63
N PRO A 191 -13.69 3.07 8.22
CA PRO A 191 -13.01 3.71 7.11
C PRO A 191 -11.51 3.96 7.39
N ALA A 192 -11.16 4.36 8.62
CA ALA A 192 -9.77 4.59 9.00
C ALA A 192 -8.97 3.27 9.09
N LEU A 193 -9.59 2.20 9.61
CA LEU A 193 -9.00 0.86 9.61
C LEU A 193 -8.71 0.38 8.18
N LEU A 194 -9.64 0.59 7.25
CA LEU A 194 -9.45 0.22 5.85
C LEU A 194 -8.30 1.01 5.21
N ILE A 195 -8.19 2.32 5.49
CA ILE A 195 -7.10 3.16 4.96
C ILE A 195 -5.75 2.67 5.52
N ALA A 196 -5.65 2.41 6.83
CA ALA A 196 -4.43 1.89 7.44
C ALA A 196 -4.03 0.52 6.84
N PHE A 197 -4.99 -0.37 6.68
CA PHE A 197 -4.79 -1.68 6.05
C PHE A 197 -4.32 -1.56 4.60
N LEU A 198 -4.99 -0.75 3.77
CA LEU A 198 -4.62 -0.57 2.37
C LEU A 198 -3.25 0.06 2.21
N TYR A 199 -2.91 1.01 3.07
CA TYR A 199 -1.57 1.60 3.06
C TYR A 199 -0.50 0.55 3.37
N GLY A 200 -0.67 -0.23 4.44
CA GLY A 200 0.23 -1.33 4.78
C GLY A 200 0.34 -2.35 3.65
N LEU A 201 -0.80 -2.73 3.05
CA LEU A 201 -0.85 -3.67 1.94
C LEU A 201 -0.03 -3.17 0.74
N LEU A 202 -0.20 -1.89 0.35
CA LEU A 202 0.53 -1.30 -0.76
C LEU A 202 2.04 -1.20 -0.48
N ASN A 203 2.45 -0.92 0.77
CA ASN A 203 3.86 -0.92 1.14
C ASN A 203 4.52 -2.28 0.93
N VAL A 204 3.90 -3.35 1.42
CA VAL A 204 4.41 -4.71 1.24
C VAL A 204 4.34 -5.15 -0.23
N TRP A 205 3.26 -4.80 -0.94
CA TRP A 205 3.08 -5.10 -2.36
C TRP A 205 4.18 -4.51 -3.24
N ASN A 206 4.57 -3.28 -2.95
CA ASN A 206 5.55 -2.54 -3.75
C ASN A 206 7.00 -2.73 -3.26
N ASP A 207 7.23 -3.54 -2.23
CA ASP A 207 8.57 -3.76 -1.72
C ASP A 207 9.40 -4.56 -2.71
N ILE A 208 10.54 -3.99 -3.12
CA ILE A 208 11.52 -4.60 -4.01
C ILE A 208 12.78 -4.99 -3.24
N ILE A 209 13.18 -4.16 -2.27
CA ILE A 209 14.46 -4.30 -1.57
C ILE A 209 14.41 -5.43 -0.55
N GLY A 210 13.34 -5.50 0.24
CA GLY A 210 13.16 -6.53 1.25
C GLY A 210 13.29 -7.94 0.71
N PRO A 211 12.55 -8.32 -0.36
CA PRO A 211 12.66 -9.68 -0.92
C PRO A 211 14.04 -9.99 -1.50
N VAL A 212 14.74 -8.99 -2.07
CA VAL A 212 16.11 -9.18 -2.59
C VAL A 212 17.08 -9.55 -1.47
N VAL A 213 16.90 -8.95 -0.29
CA VAL A 213 17.78 -9.13 0.86
C VAL A 213 17.39 -10.31 1.73
N LEU A 214 16.08 -10.52 1.93
CA LEU A 214 15.56 -11.48 2.91
C LEU A 214 15.23 -12.86 2.34
N LEU A 215 15.00 -12.98 1.03
CA LEU A 215 14.56 -14.22 0.40
C LEU A 215 15.54 -14.68 -0.64
N THR A 216 16.02 -15.92 -0.51
CA THR A 216 16.91 -16.59 -1.49
C THR A 216 16.24 -17.74 -2.23
N ASN A 217 15.19 -18.34 -1.63
CA ASN A 217 14.44 -19.42 -2.24
C ASN A 217 13.42 -18.88 -3.23
N PRO A 218 13.48 -19.22 -4.54
CA PRO A 218 12.55 -18.73 -5.55
C PRO A 218 11.08 -19.02 -5.27
N SER A 219 10.76 -20.12 -4.58
CA SER A 219 9.38 -20.46 -4.21
C SER A 219 8.73 -19.50 -3.19
N LEU A 220 9.56 -18.64 -2.56
CA LEU A 220 9.13 -17.64 -1.58
C LEU A 220 9.06 -16.24 -2.18
N PHE A 221 9.49 -16.03 -3.40
CA PHE A 221 9.57 -14.69 -3.98
C PHE A 221 8.18 -14.06 -4.14
N PRO A 222 8.02 -12.79 -3.78
CA PRO A 222 6.88 -11.99 -4.21
C PRO A 222 7.03 -11.56 -5.67
N VAL A 223 5.96 -11.07 -6.26
CA VAL A 223 5.88 -10.68 -7.67
C VAL A 223 6.90 -9.61 -8.07
N THR A 224 7.16 -8.66 -7.20
CA THR A 224 8.17 -7.60 -7.42
C THR A 224 9.56 -8.18 -7.60
N ARG A 225 9.95 -9.19 -6.81
CA ARG A 225 11.24 -9.87 -6.92
C ARG A 225 11.36 -10.65 -8.22
N GLY A 226 10.29 -11.33 -8.66
CA GLY A 226 10.28 -12.08 -9.90
C GLY A 226 10.35 -11.22 -11.14
N ILE A 227 9.58 -10.14 -11.17
CA ILE A 227 9.62 -9.15 -12.26
C ILE A 227 10.99 -8.47 -12.32
N TYR A 228 11.60 -8.19 -11.16
CA TYR A 228 12.95 -7.62 -11.12
C TYR A 228 14.01 -8.49 -11.82
N ASN A 229 13.82 -9.79 -11.92
CA ASN A 229 14.74 -10.68 -12.66
C ASN A 229 14.74 -10.43 -14.18
N PHE A 230 13.74 -9.72 -14.74
CA PHE A 230 13.76 -9.28 -16.13
C PHE A 230 14.65 -8.05 -16.34
N PHE A 231 15.05 -7.37 -15.26
CA PHE A 231 16.03 -6.29 -15.30
C PHE A 231 17.42 -6.87 -15.08
N GLY A 232 18.11 -7.20 -16.18
CA GLY A 232 19.45 -7.80 -16.17
C GLY A 232 20.55 -6.76 -16.26
N ALA A 233 21.75 -7.12 -15.81
CA ALA A 233 22.94 -6.27 -15.92
C ALA A 233 23.44 -6.16 -17.36
N ASP A 234 23.38 -7.27 -18.11
CA ASP A 234 23.89 -7.35 -19.50
C ASP A 234 22.79 -7.09 -20.53
N GLU A 235 21.59 -7.60 -20.29
CA GLU A 235 20.44 -7.43 -21.16
C GLU A 235 19.14 -7.37 -20.36
N SER A 236 18.41 -6.25 -20.49
CA SER A 236 17.10 -6.08 -19.86
C SER A 236 15.99 -6.47 -20.81
N LYS A 237 15.10 -7.36 -20.37
CA LYS A 237 13.92 -7.80 -21.11
C LYS A 237 12.75 -6.84 -20.89
N TRP A 238 12.83 -5.62 -21.42
CA TRP A 238 11.89 -4.53 -21.16
C TRP A 238 10.43 -4.88 -21.46
N THR A 239 10.16 -5.61 -22.53
CA THR A 239 8.79 -5.99 -22.92
C THR A 239 8.19 -7.01 -21.95
N LEU A 240 9.00 -7.96 -21.44
CA LEU A 240 8.58 -8.90 -20.40
C LEU A 240 8.45 -8.24 -19.05
N LEU A 241 9.35 -7.29 -18.73
CA LEU A 241 9.26 -6.47 -17.54
C LEU A 241 7.93 -5.68 -17.52
N ALA A 242 7.60 -5.00 -18.62
CA ALA A 242 6.36 -4.24 -18.76
C ALA A 242 5.12 -5.16 -18.66
N ALA A 243 5.11 -6.30 -19.33
CA ALA A 243 4.03 -7.29 -19.24
C ALA A 243 3.86 -7.80 -17.79
N GLY A 244 4.96 -8.09 -17.09
CA GLY A 244 4.96 -8.49 -15.68
C GLY A 244 4.39 -7.39 -14.76
N ILE A 245 4.76 -6.14 -14.98
CA ILE A 245 4.22 -4.97 -14.24
C ILE A 245 2.71 -4.86 -14.44
N VAL A 246 2.23 -5.01 -15.68
CA VAL A 246 0.79 -4.97 -15.97
C VAL A 246 0.06 -6.09 -15.22
N ILE A 247 0.57 -7.34 -15.28
CA ILE A 247 -0.01 -8.47 -14.56
C ILE A 247 -0.04 -8.20 -13.05
N ALA A 248 1.09 -7.75 -12.48
CA ALA A 248 1.21 -7.47 -11.05
C ALA A 248 0.32 -6.31 -10.58
N SER A 249 -0.02 -5.38 -11.47
CA SER A 249 -0.88 -4.24 -11.13
C SER A 249 -2.36 -4.60 -11.08
N LEU A 250 -2.80 -5.63 -11.79
CA LEU A 250 -4.22 -5.99 -11.90
C LEU A 250 -4.90 -6.25 -10.54
N PRO A 251 -4.33 -7.06 -9.62
CA PRO A 251 -4.96 -7.31 -8.32
C PRO A 251 -5.13 -6.03 -7.48
N VAL A 252 -4.13 -5.14 -7.54
CA VAL A 252 -4.17 -3.85 -6.81
C VAL A 252 -5.25 -2.94 -7.38
N VAL A 253 -5.35 -2.83 -8.71
CA VAL A 253 -6.39 -2.03 -9.38
C VAL A 253 -7.78 -2.56 -9.03
N ILE A 254 -7.98 -3.88 -9.06
CA ILE A 254 -9.25 -4.52 -8.69
C ILE A 254 -9.58 -4.23 -7.21
N LEU A 255 -8.60 -4.39 -6.32
CA LEU A 255 -8.78 -4.10 -4.89
C LEU A 255 -9.18 -2.64 -4.67
N PHE A 256 -8.49 -1.71 -5.34
CA PHE A 256 -8.77 -0.28 -5.22
C PHE A 256 -10.17 0.07 -5.75
N ALA A 257 -10.54 -0.49 -6.89
CA ALA A 257 -11.89 -0.32 -7.46
C ALA A 257 -12.99 -0.86 -6.53
N ALA A 258 -12.73 -1.95 -5.81
CA ALA A 258 -13.66 -2.51 -4.83
C ALA A 258 -13.77 -1.63 -3.56
N CYS A 259 -12.66 -1.01 -3.13
CA CYS A 259 -12.60 -0.24 -1.88
C CYS A 259 -12.87 1.27 -2.07
N GLN A 260 -12.90 1.80 -3.30
CA GLN A 260 -13.00 3.24 -3.58
C GLN A 260 -14.22 3.91 -2.92
N ARG A 261 -15.35 3.19 -2.81
CA ARG A 261 -16.57 3.74 -2.18
C ARG A 261 -16.37 4.01 -0.69
N GLN A 262 -15.73 3.10 0.02
CA GLN A 262 -15.43 3.25 1.45
C GLN A 262 -14.38 4.35 1.70
N ILE A 263 -13.39 4.46 0.81
CA ILE A 263 -12.35 5.50 0.89
C ILE A 263 -12.98 6.90 0.72
N ASN A 264 -13.89 7.06 -0.25
CA ASN A 264 -14.56 8.34 -0.49
C ASN A 264 -15.45 8.76 0.70
N GLN A 265 -16.08 7.82 1.39
CA GLN A 265 -16.87 8.11 2.60
C GLN A 265 -15.99 8.62 3.73
N ALA A 266 -14.79 8.11 3.90
CA ALA A 266 -13.85 8.56 4.91
C ALA A 266 -13.40 10.02 4.69
N SER A 267 -13.20 10.44 3.45
CA SER A 267 -12.78 11.82 3.12
C SER A 267 -13.87 12.85 3.39
N LEU A 268 -15.14 12.49 3.27
CA LEU A 268 -16.28 13.39 3.56
C LEU A 268 -16.42 13.68 5.06
N VAL A 269 -16.14 12.71 5.92
CA VAL A 269 -16.20 12.89 7.38
C VAL A 269 -15.10 13.86 7.87
N GLY A 270 -13.94 13.89 7.22
CA GLY A 270 -12.85 14.83 7.54
C GLY A 270 -13.09 16.26 7.05
N SER A 271 -13.91 16.46 6.03
CA SER A 271 -14.14 17.79 5.41
C SER A 271 -15.27 18.62 6.04
N VAL A 272 -16.09 18.03 6.92
CA VAL A 272 -17.24 18.72 7.56
C VAL A 272 -16.85 19.53 8.79
N LYS A 273 -15.58 19.53 9.21
CA LYS A 273 -15.04 20.30 10.34
C LYS A 273 -14.19 21.52 9.91
N GLY A 274 -14.39 22.04 8.69
CA GLY A 274 -13.80 23.29 8.21
C GLY A 274 -14.84 24.40 8.10
#